data_715956c344578c10bfef634dd06bd450
#
_entry.id   715956c344578c10bfef634dd06bd450
#
_cell.length_a   1.000
_cell.length_b   1.000
_cell.length_c   1.000
_cell.angle_alpha   90.00
_cell.angle_beta   90.00
_cell.angle_gamma   90.00
#
_symmetry.space_group_name_H-M   'P 1'
#
loop_
_entity.id
_entity.type
_entity.pdbx_description
1 polymer ?
#
loop_
_entity_poly.entity_id
_entity_poly.type
_entity_poly.pdbx_seq_one_letter_code
_entity_poly.pdbx_strand_id
1 'polypeptide(L)'
;MKYTVLDYLEKTAEIYPDKLAFADVNDSITWKSLVDESKSLSGAIAKYFPKGTAVPVMCEKSVVTVKLFFAALYVGCFYSFFDFSFPDERLNLMIKTLETPFILTDKKREKKVQNLCAQPLFIKDLLAENICYNEKRRNNIIDVEPVYANFTSGSTGVPKAVVVSHRSVIDFISCFTEIFEITSDDRIANQAPFDFDVSVKDIFSAVFTGASVYLIPKMYFSFPVKLLDFLCENQITTLIWAVSALCIISTLNGFSYKIPTSIKKIMFSGEVMPIKQLKIWKKYIPDAKYVNLFGPTEITCNCSYFIIPDEIPDDYDIPIGKPFPNERILLIDENENLIAENDTESKGEICVSGTCVSLGYINNSKTNEVFIQNPLNKKYFERIYKTGDLGRYGKDGNLYYLGRKDNQIKHMGHRIELSEIEKGIEKICTISRACCIFFENKITAFYTGSQTEKKEIVFQLKSILPAYMIPADFLFIKEFPVTKNGKIDKNILKGLMNEKS
;
A
#
# COMPACT_ATOMS: atom_id res chain seq x y z
N MET A 1 8.09 -3.30 -29.32
CA MET A 1 8.35 -2.49 -28.11
C MET A 1 7.15 -2.66 -27.20
N LYS A 2 7.35 -2.84 -25.88
CA LYS A 2 6.25 -3.03 -24.92
C LYS A 2 5.95 -1.71 -24.25
N TYR A 3 4.70 -1.26 -24.33
CA TYR A 3 4.31 0.06 -23.85
C TYR A 3 3.40 0.02 -22.62
N THR A 4 2.70 -1.09 -22.38
CA THR A 4 1.74 -1.21 -21.28
C THR A 4 1.96 -2.51 -20.51
N VAL A 5 1.46 -2.60 -19.29
CA VAL A 5 1.54 -3.84 -18.49
C VAL A 5 0.79 -5.00 -19.14
N LEU A 6 -0.17 -4.71 -20.04
CA LEU A 6 -0.90 -5.73 -20.79
C LEU A 6 -0.02 -6.43 -21.84
N ASP A 7 0.97 -5.73 -22.42
CA ASP A 7 1.93 -6.34 -23.35
C ASP A 7 2.81 -7.39 -22.64
N TYR A 8 3.11 -7.16 -21.37
CA TYR A 8 3.81 -8.14 -20.52
C TYR A 8 2.91 -9.31 -20.18
N LEU A 9 1.66 -9.05 -19.79
CA LEU A 9 0.67 -10.09 -19.48
C LEU A 9 0.45 -11.02 -20.69
N GLU A 10 0.19 -10.45 -21.87
CA GLU A 10 -0.05 -11.21 -23.10
C GLU A 10 1.17 -12.04 -23.48
N LYS A 11 2.38 -11.47 -23.40
CA LYS A 11 3.62 -12.22 -23.68
C LYS A 11 3.85 -13.36 -22.68
N THR A 12 3.55 -13.14 -21.41
CA THR A 12 3.69 -14.17 -20.39
C THR A 12 2.70 -15.32 -20.62
N ALA A 13 1.47 -14.98 -21.03
CA ALA A 13 0.48 -15.97 -21.43
C ALA A 13 0.87 -16.76 -22.70
N GLU A 14 1.59 -16.15 -23.64
CA GLU A 14 2.15 -16.85 -24.79
C GLU A 14 3.28 -17.82 -24.43
N ILE A 15 4.16 -17.42 -23.50
CA ILE A 15 5.32 -18.24 -23.09
C ILE A 15 4.90 -19.39 -22.13
N TYR A 16 3.96 -19.11 -21.22
CA TYR A 16 3.54 -20.00 -20.15
C TYR A 16 2.02 -20.23 -20.12
N PRO A 17 1.36 -20.62 -21.23
CA PRO A 17 -0.10 -20.61 -21.33
C PRO A 17 -0.82 -21.41 -20.22
N ASP A 18 -0.32 -22.62 -19.94
CA ASP A 18 -0.96 -23.57 -19.03
C ASP A 18 -0.41 -23.51 -17.60
N LYS A 19 0.58 -22.64 -17.37
CA LYS A 19 1.16 -22.45 -16.03
C LYS A 19 0.22 -21.68 -15.14
N LEU A 20 0.17 -22.06 -13.85
CA LEU A 20 -0.54 -21.33 -12.82
C LEU A 20 -0.09 -19.87 -12.75
N ALA A 21 -1.01 -18.94 -12.92
CA ALA A 21 -0.80 -17.52 -12.75
C ALA A 21 -1.16 -17.07 -11.34
N PHE A 22 -2.41 -17.30 -10.94
CA PHE A 22 -2.92 -16.94 -9.61
C PHE A 22 -3.73 -18.08 -9.01
N ALA A 23 -3.62 -18.26 -7.70
CA ALA A 23 -4.45 -19.18 -6.92
C ALA A 23 -4.91 -18.49 -5.62
N ASP A 24 -6.14 -18.75 -5.23
CA ASP A 24 -6.64 -18.54 -3.86
C ASP A 24 -7.08 -19.89 -3.27
N VAL A 25 -7.69 -19.88 -2.09
CA VAL A 25 -8.13 -21.12 -1.42
C VAL A 25 -9.30 -21.81 -2.10
N ASN A 26 -9.97 -21.18 -3.05
CA ASN A 26 -11.19 -21.69 -3.70
C ASN A 26 -11.00 -21.89 -5.21
N ASP A 27 -10.09 -21.17 -5.84
CA ASP A 27 -9.97 -21.11 -7.30
C ASP A 27 -8.52 -20.87 -7.73
N SER A 28 -8.23 -21.23 -8.99
CA SER A 28 -6.94 -20.97 -9.62
C SER A 28 -7.11 -20.68 -11.10
N ILE A 29 -6.16 -19.94 -11.69
CA ILE A 29 -6.19 -19.57 -13.08
C ILE A 29 -4.82 -19.67 -13.73
N THR A 30 -4.78 -20.14 -14.97
CA THR A 30 -3.55 -20.13 -15.78
C THR A 30 -3.34 -18.79 -16.44
N TRP A 31 -2.14 -18.55 -16.98
CA TRP A 31 -1.83 -17.30 -17.68
C TRP A 31 -2.72 -17.06 -18.90
N LYS A 32 -2.95 -18.12 -19.71
CA LYS A 32 -3.84 -18.02 -20.87
C LYS A 32 -5.28 -17.73 -20.46
N SER A 33 -5.81 -18.47 -19.50
CA SER A 33 -7.18 -18.25 -19.02
C SER A 33 -7.37 -16.88 -18.42
N LEU A 34 -6.35 -16.33 -17.72
CA LEU A 34 -6.40 -14.96 -17.19
C LEU A 34 -6.57 -13.94 -18.28
N VAL A 35 -5.81 -14.05 -19.38
CA VAL A 35 -5.95 -13.15 -20.54
C VAL A 35 -7.32 -13.29 -21.19
N ASP A 36 -7.73 -14.52 -21.50
CA ASP A 36 -8.97 -14.81 -22.24
C ASP A 36 -10.21 -14.34 -21.43
N GLU A 37 -10.27 -14.66 -20.16
CA GLU A 37 -11.40 -14.28 -19.28
C GLU A 37 -11.41 -12.77 -18.99
N SER A 38 -10.24 -12.13 -18.83
CA SER A 38 -10.18 -10.68 -18.67
C SER A 38 -10.62 -9.94 -19.93
N LYS A 39 -10.24 -10.42 -21.13
CA LYS A 39 -10.72 -9.88 -22.39
C LYS A 39 -12.24 -10.07 -22.52
N SER A 40 -12.78 -11.22 -22.18
CA SER A 40 -14.22 -11.46 -22.21
C SER A 40 -15.01 -10.48 -21.29
N LEU A 41 -14.54 -10.30 -20.04
CA LEU A 41 -15.16 -9.34 -19.09
C LEU A 41 -15.06 -7.88 -19.56
N SER A 42 -13.98 -7.55 -20.26
CA SER A 42 -13.72 -6.17 -20.69
C SER A 42 -14.81 -5.62 -21.62
N GLY A 43 -15.39 -6.45 -22.48
CA GLY A 43 -16.50 -6.06 -23.35
C GLY A 43 -17.69 -5.47 -22.58
N ALA A 44 -18.12 -6.15 -21.52
CA ALA A 44 -19.22 -5.68 -20.68
C ALA A 44 -18.84 -4.43 -19.84
N ILE A 45 -17.60 -4.38 -19.29
CA ILE A 45 -17.11 -3.21 -18.54
C ILE A 45 -17.10 -1.96 -19.43
N ALA A 46 -16.72 -2.09 -20.70
CA ALA A 46 -16.65 -1.00 -21.67
C ALA A 46 -17.96 -0.24 -21.90
N LYS A 47 -19.10 -0.87 -21.59
CA LYS A 47 -20.45 -0.27 -21.71
C LYS A 47 -20.69 0.77 -20.61
N TYR A 48 -20.15 0.55 -19.42
CA TYR A 48 -20.40 1.36 -18.24
C TYR A 48 -19.28 2.36 -17.95
N PHE A 49 -18.05 2.07 -18.36
CA PHE A 49 -16.87 2.87 -18.05
C PHE A 49 -16.23 3.43 -19.32
N PRO A 50 -16.28 4.76 -19.53
CA PRO A 50 -15.51 5.41 -20.58
C PRO A 50 -14.00 5.21 -20.39
N LYS A 51 -13.23 5.25 -21.48
CA LYS A 51 -11.76 5.18 -21.43
C LYS A 51 -11.21 6.26 -20.50
N GLY A 52 -10.18 5.92 -19.70
CA GLY A 52 -9.50 6.85 -18.79
C GLY A 52 -10.23 7.07 -17.46
N THR A 53 -11.34 6.36 -17.18
CA THR A 53 -12.04 6.46 -15.90
C THR A 53 -11.61 5.37 -14.92
N ALA A 54 -11.84 5.64 -13.62
CA ALA A 54 -11.61 4.65 -12.58
C ALA A 54 -12.71 3.58 -12.60
N VAL A 55 -12.32 2.33 -12.39
CA VAL A 55 -13.22 1.19 -12.17
C VAL A 55 -13.09 0.75 -10.71
N PRO A 56 -14.01 1.16 -9.82
CA PRO A 56 -14.03 0.67 -8.45
C PRO A 56 -14.39 -0.80 -8.41
N VAL A 57 -13.61 -1.60 -7.68
CA VAL A 57 -13.83 -3.03 -7.49
C VAL A 57 -13.96 -3.33 -6.01
N MET A 58 -15.12 -3.83 -5.59
CA MET A 58 -15.41 -4.19 -4.19
C MET A 58 -15.81 -5.67 -4.10
N CYS A 59 -14.81 -6.52 -3.97
CA CYS A 59 -14.93 -7.97 -3.91
C CYS A 59 -13.99 -8.55 -2.83
N GLU A 60 -14.01 -9.87 -2.63
CA GLU A 60 -12.94 -10.54 -1.87
C GLU A 60 -11.61 -10.45 -2.62
N LYS A 61 -10.52 -10.51 -1.87
CA LYS A 61 -9.20 -10.76 -2.44
C LYS A 61 -9.18 -12.18 -3.02
N SER A 62 -9.27 -12.29 -4.34
CA SER A 62 -9.46 -13.56 -5.04
C SER A 62 -8.97 -13.50 -6.49
N VAL A 63 -8.88 -14.65 -7.12
CA VAL A 63 -8.60 -14.81 -8.56
C VAL A 63 -9.59 -13.99 -9.41
N VAL A 64 -10.87 -13.99 -9.04
CA VAL A 64 -11.91 -13.21 -9.74
C VAL A 64 -11.59 -11.72 -9.72
N THR A 65 -11.12 -11.19 -8.59
CA THR A 65 -10.75 -9.77 -8.46
C THR A 65 -9.57 -9.41 -9.36
N VAL A 66 -8.58 -10.28 -9.48
CA VAL A 66 -7.45 -10.07 -10.38
C VAL A 66 -7.91 -10.02 -11.85
N LYS A 67 -8.85 -10.89 -12.25
CA LYS A 67 -9.47 -10.84 -13.61
C LYS A 67 -10.14 -9.49 -13.87
N LEU A 68 -10.85 -8.92 -12.87
CA LEU A 68 -11.48 -7.61 -13.02
C LEU A 68 -10.47 -6.47 -13.17
N PHE A 69 -9.32 -6.54 -12.49
CA PHE A 69 -8.27 -5.54 -12.65
C PHE A 69 -7.77 -5.52 -14.09
N PHE A 70 -7.42 -6.67 -14.65
CA PHE A 70 -6.97 -6.73 -16.05
C PHE A 70 -8.08 -6.42 -17.04
N ALA A 71 -9.32 -6.81 -16.76
CA ALA A 71 -10.46 -6.44 -17.59
C ALA A 71 -10.67 -4.92 -17.66
N ALA A 72 -10.51 -4.20 -16.55
CA ALA A 72 -10.52 -2.74 -16.52
C ALA A 72 -9.39 -2.14 -17.37
N LEU A 73 -8.19 -2.72 -17.31
CA LEU A 73 -7.05 -2.26 -18.12
C LEU A 73 -7.29 -2.50 -19.61
N TYR A 74 -7.91 -3.62 -20.02
CA TYR A 74 -8.19 -3.93 -21.44
C TYR A 74 -9.14 -2.93 -22.10
N VAL A 75 -9.94 -2.19 -21.34
CA VAL A 75 -10.80 -1.13 -21.88
C VAL A 75 -10.18 0.27 -21.81
N GLY A 76 -8.93 0.37 -21.36
CA GLY A 76 -8.22 1.64 -21.18
C GLY A 76 -8.73 2.43 -19.98
N CYS A 77 -9.28 1.74 -18.98
CA CYS A 77 -9.59 2.25 -17.65
C CYS A 77 -8.50 1.85 -16.66
N PHE A 78 -8.60 2.31 -15.42
CA PHE A 78 -7.73 1.90 -14.33
C PHE A 78 -8.55 1.39 -13.15
N TYR A 79 -8.03 0.41 -12.43
CA TYR A 79 -8.78 -0.14 -11.30
C TYR A 79 -8.49 0.62 -9.99
N SER A 80 -9.47 0.58 -9.08
CA SER A 80 -9.30 0.99 -7.69
C SER A 80 -10.04 0.00 -6.80
N PHE A 81 -9.30 -0.68 -5.92
CA PHE A 81 -9.89 -1.68 -5.04
C PHE A 81 -10.44 -1.03 -3.77
N PHE A 82 -11.64 -1.48 -3.36
CA PHE A 82 -12.35 -1.00 -2.18
C PHE A 82 -12.54 -2.15 -1.19
N ASP A 83 -11.95 -2.04 -0.01
CA ASP A 83 -12.22 -3.01 1.07
C ASP A 83 -13.65 -2.78 1.60
N PHE A 84 -14.50 -3.77 1.42
CA PHE A 84 -15.90 -3.73 1.86
C PHE A 84 -16.06 -3.64 3.39
N SER A 85 -15.00 -3.88 4.16
CA SER A 85 -14.97 -3.69 5.61
C SER A 85 -14.92 -2.22 6.03
N PHE A 86 -14.63 -1.30 5.10
CA PHE A 86 -14.64 0.13 5.39
C PHE A 86 -16.06 0.64 5.69
N PRO A 87 -16.18 1.67 6.55
CA PRO A 87 -17.46 2.35 6.80
C PRO A 87 -18.07 2.90 5.50
N ASP A 88 -19.42 2.91 5.44
CA ASP A 88 -20.13 3.41 4.26
C ASP A 88 -19.81 4.88 3.96
N GLU A 89 -19.63 5.72 4.99
CA GLU A 89 -19.23 7.12 4.83
C GLU A 89 -17.90 7.22 4.09
N ARG A 90 -16.90 6.41 4.49
CA ARG A 90 -15.58 6.39 3.85
C ARG A 90 -15.65 5.91 2.41
N LEU A 91 -16.39 4.82 2.15
CA LEU A 91 -16.58 4.30 0.79
C LEU A 91 -17.27 5.34 -0.11
N ASN A 92 -18.26 6.06 0.41
CA ASN A 92 -18.93 7.13 -0.32
C ASN A 92 -18.00 8.31 -0.65
N LEU A 93 -17.08 8.67 0.26
CA LEU A 93 -16.03 9.67 -0.03
C LEU A 93 -15.10 9.21 -1.14
N MET A 94 -14.68 7.94 -1.12
CA MET A 94 -13.83 7.35 -2.16
C MET A 94 -14.52 7.33 -3.52
N ILE A 95 -15.80 6.93 -3.58
CA ILE A 95 -16.62 6.94 -4.81
C ILE A 95 -16.72 8.34 -5.37
N LYS A 96 -17.05 9.33 -4.53
CA LYS A 96 -17.11 10.75 -4.93
C LYS A 96 -15.79 11.27 -5.46
N THR A 97 -14.65 10.88 -4.85
CA THR A 97 -13.33 11.27 -5.33
C THR A 97 -13.03 10.71 -6.73
N LEU A 98 -13.47 9.49 -7.04
CA LEU A 98 -13.28 8.88 -8.36
C LEU A 98 -14.29 9.36 -9.41
N GLU A 99 -15.35 10.08 -9.00
CA GLU A 99 -16.41 10.60 -9.88
C GLU A 99 -17.05 9.50 -10.75
N THR A 100 -17.27 8.32 -10.18
CA THR A 100 -17.84 7.18 -10.90
C THR A 100 -19.21 6.82 -10.36
N PRO A 101 -20.21 6.61 -11.24
CA PRO A 101 -21.55 6.21 -10.81
C PRO A 101 -21.71 4.72 -10.56
N PHE A 102 -20.70 3.90 -10.89
CA PHE A 102 -20.77 2.44 -10.85
C PHE A 102 -19.66 1.84 -9.97
N ILE A 103 -19.95 0.64 -9.41
CA ILE A 103 -18.99 -0.18 -8.67
C ILE A 103 -19.13 -1.66 -9.07
N LEU A 104 -18.02 -2.30 -9.44
CA LEU A 104 -17.99 -3.73 -9.71
C LEU A 104 -18.02 -4.51 -8.40
N THR A 105 -18.94 -5.46 -8.27
CA THR A 105 -19.10 -6.24 -7.05
C THR A 105 -19.72 -7.61 -7.29
N ASP A 106 -19.76 -8.44 -6.26
CA ASP A 106 -20.47 -9.70 -6.26
C ASP A 106 -21.80 -9.63 -5.46
N LYS A 107 -22.70 -10.59 -5.68
CA LYS A 107 -24.01 -10.66 -4.99
C LYS A 107 -23.91 -10.78 -3.47
N LYS A 108 -22.80 -11.29 -2.92
CA LYS A 108 -22.61 -11.39 -1.46
C LYS A 108 -22.54 -10.01 -0.79
N ARG A 109 -22.20 -8.96 -1.55
CA ARG A 109 -22.04 -7.58 -1.07
C ARG A 109 -23.18 -6.65 -1.50
N GLU A 110 -24.23 -7.19 -2.08
CA GLU A 110 -25.39 -6.42 -2.53
C GLU A 110 -25.93 -5.48 -1.44
N LYS A 111 -26.15 -5.99 -0.21
CA LYS A 111 -26.61 -5.16 0.92
C LYS A 111 -25.64 -4.02 1.27
N LYS A 112 -24.34 -4.27 1.16
CA LYS A 112 -23.31 -3.24 1.43
C LYS A 112 -23.38 -2.14 0.39
N VAL A 113 -23.46 -2.49 -0.89
CA VAL A 113 -23.44 -1.51 -1.99
C VAL A 113 -24.75 -0.72 -2.08
N GLN A 114 -25.89 -1.28 -1.67
CA GLN A 114 -27.16 -0.56 -1.60
C GLN A 114 -27.12 0.70 -0.72
N ASN A 115 -26.21 0.75 0.26
CA ASN A 115 -26.00 1.91 1.13
C ASN A 115 -25.05 2.95 0.52
N LEU A 116 -24.45 2.67 -0.64
CA LEU A 116 -23.43 3.52 -1.25
C LEU A 116 -24.03 4.40 -2.35
N CYS A 117 -23.34 5.49 -2.67
CA CYS A 117 -23.75 6.44 -3.70
C CYS A 117 -23.39 5.99 -5.14
N ALA A 118 -23.08 4.71 -5.36
CA ALA A 118 -22.80 4.12 -6.66
C ALA A 118 -23.74 2.94 -6.95
N GLN A 119 -24.06 2.72 -8.22
CA GLN A 119 -24.87 1.59 -8.67
C GLN A 119 -24.01 0.32 -8.75
N PRO A 120 -24.46 -0.82 -8.20
CA PRO A 120 -23.74 -2.08 -8.30
C PRO A 120 -23.81 -2.64 -9.73
N LEU A 121 -22.66 -3.07 -10.24
CA LEU A 121 -22.56 -3.92 -11.41
C LEU A 121 -22.09 -5.30 -10.93
N PHE A 122 -22.98 -6.28 -11.02
CA PHE A 122 -22.67 -7.62 -10.53
C PHE A 122 -21.91 -8.43 -11.58
N ILE A 123 -20.80 -9.01 -11.18
CA ILE A 123 -19.89 -9.77 -12.06
C ILE A 123 -20.63 -10.85 -12.85
N LYS A 124 -21.57 -11.56 -12.20
CA LYS A 124 -22.37 -12.61 -12.88
C LYS A 124 -23.23 -12.05 -14.01
N ASP A 125 -23.78 -10.86 -13.83
CA ASP A 125 -24.65 -10.23 -14.83
C ASP A 125 -23.79 -9.73 -16.00
N LEU A 126 -22.59 -9.19 -15.72
CA LEU A 126 -21.63 -8.77 -16.76
C LEU A 126 -21.15 -9.94 -17.61
N LEU A 127 -20.89 -11.10 -17.00
CA LEU A 127 -20.51 -12.32 -17.75
C LEU A 127 -21.63 -12.81 -18.66
N ALA A 128 -22.90 -12.62 -18.26
CA ALA A 128 -24.07 -13.02 -19.06
C ALA A 128 -24.31 -12.11 -20.27
N GLU A 129 -23.79 -10.88 -20.28
CA GLU A 129 -23.96 -9.93 -21.40
C GLU A 129 -23.26 -10.38 -22.68
N ASN A 130 -22.26 -11.24 -22.61
CA ASN A 130 -21.48 -11.82 -23.74
C ASN A 130 -21.09 -10.77 -24.81
N ILE A 131 -20.59 -9.61 -24.37
CA ILE A 131 -20.17 -8.52 -25.25
C ILE A 131 -18.73 -8.76 -25.72
N CYS A 132 -18.51 -8.68 -27.02
CA CYS A 132 -17.20 -8.93 -27.61
C CYS A 132 -16.14 -7.92 -27.14
N TYR A 133 -14.94 -8.41 -26.90
CA TYR A 133 -13.75 -7.63 -26.64
C TYR A 133 -13.46 -6.65 -27.79
N ASN A 134 -13.04 -5.43 -27.43
CA ASN A 134 -12.73 -4.39 -28.40
C ASN A 134 -11.22 -4.14 -28.48
N GLU A 135 -10.56 -4.80 -29.43
CA GLU A 135 -9.13 -4.70 -29.64
C GLU A 135 -8.66 -3.27 -29.97
N LYS A 136 -9.48 -2.45 -30.65
CA LYS A 136 -9.12 -1.05 -30.93
C LYS A 136 -8.96 -0.22 -29.67
N ARG A 137 -9.74 -0.50 -28.60
CA ARG A 137 -9.57 0.18 -27.32
C ARG A 137 -8.22 -0.17 -26.70
N ARG A 138 -7.85 -1.45 -26.71
CA ARG A 138 -6.57 -1.96 -26.21
C ARG A 138 -5.38 -1.30 -26.93
N ASN A 139 -5.42 -1.25 -28.26
CA ASN A 139 -4.32 -0.73 -29.07
C ASN A 139 -4.13 0.79 -28.96
N ASN A 140 -5.11 1.51 -28.42
CA ASN A 140 -5.04 2.95 -28.18
C ASN A 140 -4.58 3.31 -26.75
N ILE A 141 -4.12 2.35 -25.94
CA ILE A 141 -3.59 2.60 -24.61
C ILE A 141 -2.10 2.95 -24.72
N ILE A 142 -1.68 4.01 -24.03
CA ILE A 142 -0.29 4.44 -23.99
C ILE A 142 0.26 4.35 -22.55
N ASP A 143 1.56 4.32 -22.42
CA ASP A 143 2.26 4.04 -21.16
C ASP A 143 2.10 5.12 -20.07
N VAL A 144 1.73 6.33 -20.43
CA VAL A 144 1.43 7.41 -19.48
C VAL A 144 0.00 7.35 -18.92
N GLU A 145 -0.86 6.48 -19.46
CA GLU A 145 -2.21 6.27 -18.92
C GLU A 145 -2.17 5.51 -17.60
N PRO A 146 -3.21 5.68 -16.74
CA PRO A 146 -3.24 5.03 -15.43
C PRO A 146 -3.40 3.50 -15.49
N VAL A 147 -2.81 2.80 -14.52
CA VAL A 147 -3.03 1.38 -14.22
C VAL A 147 -3.97 1.22 -13.03
N TYR A 148 -3.69 1.94 -11.96
CA TYR A 148 -4.49 1.85 -10.73
C TYR A 148 -4.55 3.17 -9.99
N ALA A 149 -5.50 3.26 -9.06
CA ALA A 149 -5.55 4.28 -8.04
C ALA A 149 -5.72 3.65 -6.66
N ASN A 150 -4.77 3.92 -5.76
CA ASN A 150 -4.84 3.48 -4.37
C ASN A 150 -5.12 4.66 -3.43
N PHE A 151 -6.01 4.44 -2.48
CA PHE A 151 -6.39 5.46 -1.51
C PHE A 151 -5.45 5.49 -0.31
N THR A 152 -5.02 6.69 0.05
CA THR A 152 -4.28 6.96 1.28
C THR A 152 -5.09 7.88 2.19
N SER A 153 -4.76 7.90 3.48
CA SER A 153 -5.36 8.83 4.43
C SER A 153 -5.08 10.28 4.04
N GLY A 154 -6.03 11.16 4.30
CA GLY A 154 -5.94 12.58 3.98
C GLY A 154 -6.01 13.47 5.22
N SER A 155 -5.11 14.45 5.35
CA SER A 155 -5.10 15.40 6.46
C SER A 155 -6.40 16.22 6.62
N THR A 156 -7.22 16.28 5.58
CA THR A 156 -8.56 16.90 5.60
C THR A 156 -9.66 15.96 6.09
N GLY A 157 -9.37 14.67 6.29
CA GLY A 157 -10.35 13.61 6.58
C GLY A 157 -10.97 12.99 5.32
N VAL A 158 -10.63 13.49 4.12
CA VAL A 158 -11.06 12.89 2.84
C VAL A 158 -9.90 12.06 2.30
N PRO A 159 -10.12 10.75 1.99
CA PRO A 159 -9.10 9.90 1.40
C PRO A 159 -8.60 10.46 0.05
N LYS A 160 -7.29 10.36 -0.20
CA LYS A 160 -6.65 10.80 -1.44
C LYS A 160 -6.38 9.60 -2.33
N ALA A 161 -6.81 9.64 -3.58
CA ALA A 161 -6.55 8.61 -4.58
C ALA A 161 -5.25 8.91 -5.34
N VAL A 162 -4.20 8.16 -5.10
CA VAL A 162 -2.91 8.23 -5.81
C VAL A 162 -3.01 7.44 -7.09
N VAL A 163 -2.74 8.08 -8.23
CA VAL A 163 -2.85 7.48 -9.57
C VAL A 163 -1.48 7.11 -10.10
N VAL A 164 -1.32 5.87 -10.52
CA VAL A 164 -0.04 5.35 -11.03
C VAL A 164 -0.18 4.89 -12.48
N SER A 165 0.80 5.28 -13.32
CA SER A 165 0.79 4.99 -14.76
C SER A 165 1.36 3.61 -15.11
N HIS A 166 1.07 3.14 -16.33
CA HIS A 166 1.73 1.96 -16.90
C HIS A 166 3.25 2.12 -16.91
N ARG A 167 3.76 3.30 -17.30
CA ARG A 167 5.19 3.59 -17.35
C ARG A 167 5.85 3.41 -15.99
N SER A 168 5.25 3.96 -14.93
CA SER A 168 5.77 3.86 -13.56
C SER A 168 5.82 2.41 -13.07
N VAL A 169 4.76 1.62 -13.33
CA VAL A 169 4.74 0.20 -12.99
C VAL A 169 5.78 -0.59 -13.78
N ILE A 170 5.90 -0.34 -15.09
CA ILE A 170 6.85 -1.06 -15.95
C ILE A 170 8.28 -0.81 -15.52
N ASP A 171 8.63 0.44 -15.29
CA ASP A 171 9.99 0.83 -14.89
C ASP A 171 10.35 0.21 -13.54
N PHE A 172 9.53 0.43 -12.53
CA PHE A 172 9.76 -0.11 -11.20
C PHE A 172 9.84 -1.64 -11.18
N ILE A 173 8.87 -2.34 -11.78
CA ILE A 173 8.82 -3.81 -11.75
C ILE A 173 9.94 -4.44 -12.56
N SER A 174 10.35 -3.83 -13.67
CA SER A 174 11.52 -4.30 -14.44
C SER A 174 12.79 -4.29 -13.59
N CYS A 175 13.09 -3.17 -12.94
CA CYS A 175 14.23 -3.07 -12.02
C CYS A 175 14.09 -4.00 -10.81
N PHE A 176 12.89 -4.07 -10.22
CA PHE A 176 12.61 -4.89 -9.05
C PHE A 176 12.83 -6.38 -9.30
N THR A 177 12.29 -6.89 -10.42
CA THR A 177 12.44 -8.31 -10.77
C THR A 177 13.85 -8.68 -11.16
N GLU A 178 14.60 -7.79 -11.80
CA GLU A 178 16.01 -7.98 -12.14
C GLU A 178 16.90 -8.01 -10.89
N ILE A 179 16.82 -6.99 -10.02
CA ILE A 179 17.67 -6.87 -8.82
C ILE A 179 17.44 -8.02 -7.85
N PHE A 180 16.20 -8.45 -7.68
CA PHE A 180 15.87 -9.51 -6.74
C PHE A 180 15.75 -10.90 -7.41
N GLU A 181 16.13 -11.00 -8.68
CA GLU A 181 16.16 -12.27 -9.42
C GLU A 181 14.83 -13.03 -9.35
N ILE A 182 13.70 -12.30 -9.48
CA ILE A 182 12.38 -12.92 -9.53
C ILE A 182 12.20 -13.54 -10.91
N THR A 183 11.94 -14.84 -10.94
CA THR A 183 11.85 -15.62 -12.16
C THR A 183 10.51 -16.35 -12.28
N SER A 184 10.31 -17.03 -13.40
CA SER A 184 9.12 -17.89 -13.57
C SER A 184 9.01 -18.98 -12.51
N ASP A 185 10.10 -19.42 -11.90
CA ASP A 185 10.07 -20.48 -10.89
C ASP A 185 9.64 -19.99 -9.51
N ASP A 186 9.52 -18.69 -9.31
CA ASP A 186 9.07 -18.14 -8.04
C ASP A 186 7.58 -18.39 -7.79
N ARG A 187 7.28 -18.67 -6.53
CA ARG A 187 5.95 -18.85 -5.97
C ARG A 187 5.75 -17.76 -4.92
N ILE A 188 5.07 -16.69 -5.31
CA ILE A 188 4.91 -15.48 -4.50
C ILE A 188 3.66 -15.61 -3.63
N ALA A 189 3.80 -15.48 -2.32
CA ALA A 189 2.65 -15.44 -1.42
C ALA A 189 2.19 -14.01 -1.19
N ASN A 190 1.06 -13.63 -1.77
CA ASN A 190 0.49 -12.30 -1.60
C ASN A 190 -0.17 -12.13 -0.24
N GLN A 191 0.45 -11.34 0.64
CA GLN A 191 -0.09 -10.94 1.93
C GLN A 191 -0.97 -9.70 1.82
N ALA A 192 -0.50 -8.68 1.13
CA ALA A 192 -1.12 -7.37 1.10
C ALA A 192 -2.57 -7.43 0.59
N PRO A 193 -3.50 -6.71 1.22
CA PRO A 193 -4.80 -6.46 0.61
C PRO A 193 -4.63 -5.64 -0.67
N PHE A 194 -5.61 -5.71 -1.58
CA PHE A 194 -5.48 -5.10 -2.91
C PHE A 194 -5.66 -3.57 -2.92
N ASP A 195 -6.14 -2.98 -1.83
CA ASP A 195 -6.14 -1.53 -1.61
C ASP A 195 -4.77 -1.00 -1.15
N PHE A 196 -3.80 -1.90 -0.98
CA PHE A 196 -2.40 -1.59 -0.64
C PHE A 196 -1.49 -1.74 -1.86
N ASP A 197 -0.65 -0.73 -2.10
CA ASP A 197 0.31 -0.72 -3.22
C ASP A 197 1.38 -1.82 -3.13
N VAL A 198 1.63 -2.38 -1.93
CA VAL A 198 2.49 -3.56 -1.76
C VAL A 198 2.03 -4.71 -2.65
N SER A 199 0.71 -4.89 -2.86
CA SER A 199 0.13 -5.93 -3.73
C SER A 199 0.54 -5.80 -5.20
N VAL A 200 0.87 -4.61 -5.65
CA VAL A 200 1.34 -4.31 -7.01
C VAL A 200 2.63 -5.08 -7.33
N LYS A 201 3.54 -5.17 -6.35
CA LYS A 201 4.79 -5.94 -6.51
C LYS A 201 4.53 -7.41 -6.75
N ASP A 202 3.61 -8.01 -5.98
CA ASP A 202 3.27 -9.42 -6.13
C ASP A 202 2.64 -9.70 -7.51
N ILE A 203 1.61 -8.90 -7.86
CA ILE A 203 0.84 -9.07 -9.10
C ILE A 203 1.71 -8.84 -10.32
N PHE A 204 2.38 -7.69 -10.40
CA PHE A 204 3.09 -7.33 -11.63
C PHE A 204 4.47 -7.99 -11.75
N SER A 205 5.14 -8.37 -10.63
CA SER A 205 6.32 -9.23 -10.74
C SER A 205 5.99 -10.56 -11.42
N ALA A 206 4.86 -11.16 -11.06
CA ALA A 206 4.41 -12.39 -11.71
C ALA A 206 4.06 -12.17 -13.19
N VAL A 207 3.35 -11.08 -13.52
CA VAL A 207 3.02 -10.69 -14.90
C VAL A 207 4.28 -10.54 -15.76
N PHE A 208 5.37 -10.03 -15.21
CA PHE A 208 6.61 -9.77 -15.94
C PHE A 208 7.48 -11.01 -16.12
N THR A 209 7.43 -11.94 -15.17
CA THR A 209 8.36 -13.08 -15.09
C THR A 209 7.72 -14.43 -15.38
N GLY A 210 6.40 -14.52 -15.29
CA GLY A 210 5.68 -15.80 -15.34
C GLY A 210 5.71 -16.56 -14.00
N ALA A 211 6.06 -15.91 -12.87
CA ALA A 211 5.93 -16.48 -11.53
C ALA A 211 4.46 -16.78 -11.20
N SER A 212 4.21 -17.58 -10.17
CA SER A 212 2.86 -17.89 -9.69
C SER A 212 2.55 -17.13 -8.41
N VAL A 213 1.35 -16.55 -8.27
CA VAL A 213 0.92 -15.81 -7.08
C VAL A 213 -0.13 -16.61 -6.32
N TYR A 214 0.10 -16.75 -5.03
CA TYR A 214 -0.81 -17.40 -4.10
C TYR A 214 -1.42 -16.37 -3.16
N LEU A 215 -2.72 -16.14 -3.28
CA LEU A 215 -3.46 -15.11 -2.54
C LEU A 215 -3.82 -15.63 -1.15
N ILE A 216 -3.14 -15.13 -0.10
CA ILE A 216 -3.38 -15.56 1.27
C ILE A 216 -4.66 -14.91 1.82
N PRO A 217 -5.62 -15.66 2.37
CA PRO A 217 -6.78 -15.10 3.06
C PRO A 217 -6.36 -14.25 4.27
N LYS A 218 -6.94 -13.05 4.42
CA LYS A 218 -6.65 -12.12 5.54
C LYS A 218 -6.73 -12.81 6.92
N MET A 219 -7.70 -13.70 7.10
CA MET A 219 -7.90 -14.42 8.35
C MET A 219 -6.73 -15.35 8.75
N TYR A 220 -5.89 -15.80 7.81
CA TYR A 220 -4.76 -16.69 8.12
C TYR A 220 -3.69 -15.97 8.98
N PHE A 221 -3.60 -14.67 8.91
CA PHE A 221 -2.70 -13.86 9.76
C PHE A 221 -3.13 -13.85 11.24
N SER A 222 -4.37 -14.22 11.56
CA SER A 222 -4.82 -14.48 12.94
C SER A 222 -4.58 -15.92 13.40
N PHE A 223 -4.16 -16.82 12.49
CA PHE A 223 -3.95 -18.25 12.76
C PHE A 223 -2.61 -18.72 12.18
N PRO A 224 -1.49 -18.51 12.89
CA PRO A 224 -0.14 -18.79 12.37
C PRO A 224 0.05 -20.21 11.86
N VAL A 225 -0.62 -21.20 12.45
CA VAL A 225 -0.59 -22.60 11.99
C VAL A 225 -1.11 -22.73 10.56
N LYS A 226 -2.30 -22.14 10.28
CA LYS A 226 -2.87 -22.16 8.92
C LYS A 226 -2.00 -21.40 7.92
N LEU A 227 -1.41 -20.29 8.36
CA LEU A 227 -0.51 -19.50 7.52
C LEU A 227 0.74 -20.31 7.14
N LEU A 228 1.38 -20.97 8.10
CA LEU A 228 2.58 -21.77 7.86
C LEU A 228 2.27 -23.03 7.03
N ASP A 229 1.13 -23.69 7.27
CA ASP A 229 0.67 -24.79 6.41
C ASP A 229 0.50 -24.31 4.97
N PHE A 230 -0.17 -23.18 4.75
CA PHE A 230 -0.34 -22.60 3.42
C PHE A 230 1.01 -22.33 2.73
N LEU A 231 1.97 -21.74 3.44
CA LEU A 231 3.31 -21.44 2.87
C LEU A 231 4.05 -22.73 2.48
N CYS A 232 4.00 -23.77 3.33
CA CYS A 232 4.67 -25.03 3.09
C CYS A 232 4.00 -25.88 1.99
N GLU A 233 2.69 -26.02 2.02
CA GLU A 233 1.91 -26.82 1.06
C GLU A 233 2.03 -26.26 -0.35
N ASN A 234 2.04 -24.93 -0.48
CA ASN A 234 2.22 -24.26 -1.76
C ASN A 234 3.69 -24.05 -2.13
N GLN A 235 4.65 -24.54 -1.32
CA GLN A 235 6.10 -24.41 -1.57
C GLN A 235 6.50 -22.98 -1.92
N ILE A 236 6.07 -22.01 -1.14
CA ILE A 236 6.31 -20.59 -1.37
C ILE A 236 7.81 -20.30 -1.35
N THR A 237 8.29 -19.54 -2.34
CA THR A 237 9.69 -19.13 -2.47
C THR A 237 9.94 -17.67 -2.10
N THR A 238 8.92 -16.82 -2.24
CA THR A 238 9.08 -15.38 -2.18
C THR A 238 7.96 -14.73 -1.36
N LEU A 239 8.37 -13.93 -0.38
CA LEU A 239 7.51 -13.09 0.44
C LEU A 239 7.83 -11.61 0.18
N ILE A 240 6.81 -10.80 -0.14
CA ILE A 240 6.91 -9.35 -0.27
C ILE A 240 5.85 -8.75 0.66
N TRP A 241 6.18 -8.67 1.96
CA TRP A 241 5.19 -8.46 3.00
C TRP A 241 5.40 -7.17 3.80
N ALA A 242 4.35 -6.70 4.44
CA ALA A 242 4.47 -5.70 5.49
C ALA A 242 5.25 -6.27 6.68
N VAL A 243 6.03 -5.43 7.36
CA VAL A 243 6.79 -5.81 8.57
C VAL A 243 5.90 -6.44 9.62
N SER A 244 4.73 -5.84 9.88
CA SER A 244 3.76 -6.35 10.85
C SER A 244 3.32 -7.78 10.55
N ALA A 245 3.16 -8.16 9.28
CA ALA A 245 2.77 -9.51 8.88
C ALA A 245 3.89 -10.54 9.17
N LEU A 246 5.14 -10.19 8.93
CA LEU A 246 6.29 -11.04 9.31
C LEU A 246 6.36 -11.20 10.84
N CYS A 247 6.16 -10.11 11.58
CA CYS A 247 6.21 -10.13 13.03
C CYS A 247 5.15 -11.05 13.68
N ILE A 248 4.01 -11.27 13.05
CA ILE A 248 2.98 -12.19 13.55
C ILE A 248 3.56 -13.61 13.75
N ILE A 249 4.25 -14.15 12.73
CA ILE A 249 4.81 -15.49 12.79
C ILE A 249 5.86 -15.62 13.90
N SER A 250 6.78 -14.66 13.97
CA SER A 250 7.89 -14.70 14.93
C SER A 250 7.43 -14.37 16.37
N THR A 251 6.49 -13.44 16.56
CA THR A 251 5.95 -13.09 17.89
C THR A 251 5.13 -14.22 18.49
N LEU A 252 4.34 -14.94 17.68
CA LEU A 252 3.51 -16.05 18.11
C LEU A 252 4.26 -17.40 18.10
N ASN A 253 5.60 -17.38 18.00
CA ASN A 253 6.45 -18.56 17.99
C ASN A 253 6.04 -19.60 16.92
N GLY A 254 5.57 -19.14 15.77
CA GLY A 254 5.04 -20.00 14.71
C GLY A 254 6.06 -21.04 14.21
N PHE A 255 7.33 -20.69 14.15
CA PHE A 255 8.40 -21.60 13.70
C PHE A 255 8.61 -22.83 14.58
N SER A 256 8.10 -22.85 15.81
CA SER A 256 8.09 -24.08 16.63
C SER A 256 7.12 -25.14 16.10
N TYR A 257 6.13 -24.71 15.32
CA TYR A 257 5.19 -25.61 14.67
C TYR A 257 5.73 -26.14 13.33
N LYS A 258 6.11 -25.24 12.42
CA LYS A 258 6.53 -25.59 11.06
C LYS A 258 7.42 -24.52 10.44
N ILE A 259 8.44 -24.91 9.69
CA ILE A 259 9.37 -24.00 9.03
C ILE A 259 9.16 -24.09 7.51
N PRO A 260 8.82 -22.99 6.82
CA PRO A 260 8.65 -22.98 5.37
C PRO A 260 10.03 -22.90 4.66
N THR A 261 10.72 -24.02 4.57
CA THR A 261 12.10 -24.13 4.07
C THR A 261 12.25 -23.82 2.57
N SER A 262 11.16 -23.75 1.82
CA SER A 262 11.18 -23.37 0.40
C SER A 262 11.42 -21.88 0.16
N ILE A 263 11.28 -21.03 1.19
CA ILE A 263 11.43 -19.58 1.06
C ILE A 263 12.89 -19.21 0.79
N LYS A 264 13.11 -18.47 -0.28
CA LYS A 264 14.43 -17.96 -0.72
C LYS A 264 14.56 -16.45 -0.63
N LYS A 265 13.44 -15.72 -0.64
CA LYS A 265 13.42 -14.25 -0.69
C LYS A 265 12.37 -13.72 0.30
N ILE A 266 12.80 -12.81 1.17
CA ILE A 266 11.94 -12.15 2.16
C ILE A 266 12.18 -10.66 2.05
N MET A 267 11.24 -9.95 1.43
CA MET A 267 11.28 -8.51 1.23
C MET A 267 10.20 -7.86 2.07
N PHE A 268 10.52 -6.81 2.79
CA PHE A 268 9.57 -6.17 3.70
C PHE A 268 9.63 -4.65 3.58
N SER A 269 8.49 -4.02 3.85
CA SER A 269 8.32 -2.56 3.78
C SER A 269 7.21 -2.08 4.71
N GLY A 270 7.06 -0.76 4.75
CA GLY A 270 5.93 -0.10 5.40
C GLY A 270 6.23 0.36 6.82
N GLU A 271 7.08 -0.32 7.56
CA GLU A 271 7.44 -0.01 8.96
C GLU A 271 8.91 -0.32 9.20
N VAL A 272 9.47 0.17 10.30
CA VAL A 272 10.82 -0.22 10.74
C VAL A 272 10.78 -1.66 11.24
N MET A 273 11.65 -2.52 10.70
CA MET A 273 11.73 -3.92 11.11
C MET A 273 12.44 -4.04 12.46
N PRO A 274 11.78 -4.59 13.50
CA PRO A 274 12.43 -4.84 14.79
C PRO A 274 13.54 -5.90 14.65
N ILE A 275 14.75 -5.56 15.08
CA ILE A 275 15.92 -6.44 14.95
C ILE A 275 15.71 -7.81 15.58
N LYS A 276 15.06 -7.88 16.74
CA LYS A 276 14.73 -9.15 17.40
C LYS A 276 13.89 -10.05 16.50
N GLN A 277 12.91 -9.50 15.79
CA GLN A 277 12.03 -10.24 14.90
C GLN A 277 12.79 -10.70 13.64
N LEU A 278 13.60 -9.83 13.07
CA LEU A 278 14.45 -10.16 11.93
C LEU A 278 15.43 -11.30 12.26
N LYS A 279 16.07 -11.26 13.44
CA LYS A 279 16.97 -12.33 13.90
C LYS A 279 16.26 -13.68 14.09
N ILE A 280 15.00 -13.68 14.53
CA ILE A 280 14.19 -14.90 14.59
C ILE A 280 14.02 -15.49 13.19
N TRP A 281 13.63 -14.67 12.21
CA TRP A 281 13.49 -15.12 10.83
C TRP A 281 14.79 -15.65 10.25
N LYS A 282 15.92 -14.93 10.42
CA LYS A 282 17.24 -15.36 9.95
C LYS A 282 17.72 -16.66 10.63
N LYS A 283 17.36 -16.88 11.89
CA LYS A 283 17.66 -18.15 12.60
C LYS A 283 16.96 -19.35 11.97
N TYR A 284 15.68 -19.22 11.56
CA TYR A 284 14.90 -20.34 11.05
C TYR A 284 14.97 -20.49 9.52
N ILE A 285 15.24 -19.42 8.79
CA ILE A 285 15.40 -19.40 7.33
C ILE A 285 16.69 -18.65 6.98
N PRO A 286 17.88 -19.20 7.32
CA PRO A 286 19.17 -18.50 7.20
C PRO A 286 19.55 -18.23 5.74
N ASP A 287 19.16 -19.10 4.80
CA ASP A 287 19.58 -19.03 3.40
C ASP A 287 18.73 -18.07 2.55
N ALA A 288 17.72 -17.45 3.12
CA ALA A 288 16.89 -16.49 2.38
C ALA A 288 17.59 -15.13 2.25
N LYS A 289 17.43 -14.49 1.08
CA LYS A 289 17.80 -13.09 0.86
C LYS A 289 16.79 -12.18 1.56
N TYR A 290 17.24 -11.40 2.53
CA TYR A 290 16.41 -10.43 3.27
C TYR A 290 16.60 -9.03 2.71
N VAL A 291 15.50 -8.31 2.45
CA VAL A 291 15.56 -6.97 1.86
C VAL A 291 14.60 -6.01 2.57
N ASN A 292 15.15 -4.88 3.03
CA ASN A 292 14.34 -3.75 3.48
C ASN A 292 14.01 -2.86 2.28
N LEU A 293 12.73 -2.54 2.09
CA LEU A 293 12.21 -1.71 1.02
C LEU A 293 11.57 -0.46 1.61
N PHE A 294 11.82 0.71 0.99
CA PHE A 294 11.24 1.97 1.44
C PHE A 294 10.61 2.73 0.28
N GLY A 295 9.47 3.34 0.56
CA GLY A 295 8.80 4.29 -0.32
C GLY A 295 7.34 4.51 0.05
N PRO A 296 6.76 5.67 -0.27
CA PRO A 296 5.33 5.95 -0.20
C PRO A 296 4.61 5.57 -1.49
N THR A 297 3.29 5.49 -1.42
CA THR A 297 2.41 5.12 -2.55
C THR A 297 2.57 6.05 -3.76
N GLU A 298 2.88 7.32 -3.50
CA GLU A 298 3.03 8.39 -4.50
C GLU A 298 4.25 8.21 -5.43
N ILE A 299 5.13 7.25 -5.13
CA ILE A 299 6.30 6.92 -5.96
C ILE A 299 6.29 5.45 -6.39
N THR A 300 5.13 4.88 -6.61
CA THR A 300 4.95 3.52 -7.14
C THR A 300 5.61 2.47 -6.25
N CYS A 301 5.12 2.33 -5.03
CA CYS A 301 5.50 1.36 -3.99
C CYS A 301 6.80 1.68 -3.25
N ASN A 302 7.96 1.64 -3.90
CA ASN A 302 9.25 1.81 -3.23
C ASN A 302 10.25 2.56 -4.11
N CYS A 303 11.07 3.43 -3.51
CA CYS A 303 12.13 4.16 -4.19
C CYS A 303 13.54 3.73 -3.77
N SER A 304 13.67 2.97 -2.68
CA SER A 304 14.98 2.46 -2.25
C SER A 304 14.88 1.07 -1.65
N TYR A 305 16.03 0.41 -1.60
CA TYR A 305 16.16 -0.91 -1.02
C TYR A 305 17.51 -1.08 -0.32
N PHE A 306 17.53 -1.97 0.67
CA PHE A 306 18.74 -2.41 1.35
C PHE A 306 18.74 -3.92 1.53
N ILE A 307 19.77 -4.60 1.03
CA ILE A 307 19.96 -6.03 1.23
C ILE A 307 20.58 -6.22 2.60
N ILE A 308 19.89 -6.94 3.48
CA ILE A 308 20.33 -7.18 4.85
C ILE A 308 21.53 -8.12 4.84
N PRO A 309 22.67 -7.79 5.49
CA PRO A 309 23.83 -8.68 5.60
C PRO A 309 23.51 -9.94 6.42
N ASP A 310 24.32 -10.97 6.26
CA ASP A 310 24.11 -12.25 6.95
C ASP A 310 24.22 -12.09 8.47
N GLU A 311 25.20 -11.36 8.94
CA GLU A 311 25.38 -11.04 10.35
C GLU A 311 24.94 -9.60 10.64
N ILE A 312 24.12 -9.43 11.67
CA ILE A 312 23.64 -8.12 12.14
C ILE A 312 23.81 -7.98 13.66
N PRO A 313 24.36 -6.86 14.15
CA PRO A 313 24.43 -6.54 15.58
C PRO A 313 23.03 -6.45 16.23
N ASP A 314 22.98 -6.42 17.57
CA ASP A 314 21.70 -6.29 18.29
C ASP A 314 21.11 -4.87 18.21
N ASP A 315 21.97 -3.87 18.07
CA ASP A 315 21.66 -2.44 17.94
C ASP A 315 21.71 -1.94 16.49
N TYR A 316 21.60 -2.88 15.51
CA TYR A 316 21.71 -2.53 14.10
C TYR A 316 20.57 -1.61 13.65
N ASP A 317 20.95 -0.42 13.17
CA ASP A 317 20.02 0.49 12.51
C ASP A 317 19.92 0.11 11.03
N ILE A 318 18.77 -0.39 10.59
CA ILE A 318 18.59 -0.86 9.22
C ILE A 318 18.42 0.32 8.28
N PRO A 319 19.34 0.54 7.32
CA PRO A 319 19.18 1.59 6.34
C PRO A 319 17.93 1.38 5.47
N ILE A 320 17.40 2.47 4.91
CA ILE A 320 16.50 2.39 3.76
C ILE A 320 17.27 2.23 2.44
N GLY A 321 18.59 2.32 2.49
CA GLY A 321 19.53 1.90 1.47
C GLY A 321 19.75 2.89 0.34
N LYS A 322 19.73 2.38 -0.90
CA LYS A 322 20.02 3.13 -2.13
C LYS A 322 18.81 3.19 -3.05
N PRO A 323 18.68 4.22 -3.90
CA PRO A 323 17.59 4.30 -4.86
C PRO A 323 17.61 3.15 -5.87
N PHE A 324 16.43 2.78 -6.38
CA PHE A 324 16.33 1.92 -7.55
C PHE A 324 16.91 2.60 -8.80
N PRO A 325 17.35 1.85 -9.83
CA PRO A 325 17.69 2.42 -11.13
C PRO A 325 16.55 3.29 -11.68
N ASN A 326 16.88 4.34 -12.43
CA ASN A 326 15.96 5.36 -12.94
C ASN A 326 15.25 6.22 -11.88
N GLU A 327 15.63 6.08 -10.63
CA GLU A 327 15.13 6.90 -9.54
C GLU A 327 16.27 7.69 -8.90
N ARG A 328 15.94 8.87 -8.44
CA ARG A 328 16.87 9.71 -7.68
C ARG A 328 16.24 10.10 -6.37
N ILE A 329 16.96 9.88 -5.28
CA ILE A 329 16.61 10.39 -3.97
C ILE A 329 17.48 11.62 -3.70
N LEU A 330 16.83 12.69 -3.28
CA LEU A 330 17.46 13.95 -2.90
C LEU A 330 17.12 14.21 -1.43
N LEU A 331 18.12 14.48 -0.61
CA LEU A 331 17.91 15.05 0.72
C LEU A 331 17.94 16.57 0.60
N ILE A 332 16.83 17.22 0.93
CA ILE A 332 16.67 18.68 0.81
C ILE A 332 16.45 19.27 2.21
N ASP A 333 17.26 20.24 2.59
CA ASP A 333 17.14 20.95 3.86
C ASP A 333 15.96 21.93 3.87
N GLU A 334 15.74 22.62 5.01
CA GLU A 334 14.66 23.59 5.20
C GLU A 334 14.85 24.85 4.34
N ASN A 335 16.07 25.11 3.84
CA ASN A 335 16.42 26.24 2.99
C ASN A 335 16.45 25.85 1.49
N GLU A 336 15.91 24.67 1.13
CA GLU A 336 15.90 24.13 -0.23
C GLU A 336 17.29 23.82 -0.79
N ASN A 337 18.31 23.60 0.04
CA ASN A 337 19.63 23.15 -0.39
C ASN A 337 19.73 21.63 -0.40
N LEU A 338 20.53 21.12 -1.34
CA LEU A 338 20.88 19.70 -1.40
C LEU A 338 21.89 19.35 -0.29
N ILE A 339 21.58 18.33 0.49
CA ILE A 339 22.52 17.70 1.40
C ILE A 339 23.35 16.68 0.61
N ALA A 340 24.66 16.83 0.64
CA ALA A 340 25.56 15.95 -0.10
C ALA A 340 25.67 14.56 0.57
N GLU A 341 25.91 13.52 -0.22
CA GLU A 341 26.00 12.13 0.29
C GLU A 341 27.13 11.91 1.31
N ASN A 342 28.15 12.75 1.31
CA ASN A 342 29.25 12.71 2.27
C ASN A 342 28.97 13.52 3.55
N ASP A 343 27.86 14.25 3.63
CA ASP A 343 27.40 14.94 4.84
C ASP A 343 26.55 13.95 5.68
N THR A 344 27.18 13.34 6.66
CA THR A 344 26.56 12.33 7.52
C THR A 344 25.89 12.88 8.77
N GLU A 345 26.00 14.20 9.00
CA GLU A 345 25.45 14.88 10.19
C GLU A 345 24.13 15.59 9.90
N SER A 346 23.99 16.14 8.71
CA SER A 346 22.80 16.89 8.33
C SER A 346 21.62 15.94 8.04
N LYS A 347 20.42 16.44 8.36
CA LYS A 347 19.14 15.79 8.04
C LYS A 347 18.32 16.63 7.07
N GLY A 348 17.63 15.97 6.14
CA GLY A 348 16.76 16.63 5.18
C GLY A 348 15.49 15.84 4.88
N GLU A 349 14.58 16.49 4.18
CA GLU A 349 13.42 15.81 3.63
C GLU A 349 13.82 14.92 2.46
N ILE A 350 13.36 13.69 2.48
CA ILE A 350 13.53 12.75 1.37
C ILE A 350 12.61 13.20 0.23
N CYS A 351 13.20 13.59 -0.89
CA CYS A 351 12.50 13.93 -2.11
C CYS A 351 12.86 12.95 -3.21
N VAL A 352 11.89 12.55 -4.03
CA VAL A 352 12.10 11.52 -5.05
C VAL A 352 11.78 12.06 -6.44
N SER A 353 12.65 11.78 -7.41
CA SER A 353 12.48 12.08 -8.81
C SER A 353 12.71 10.81 -9.64
N GLY A 354 12.05 10.71 -10.78
CA GLY A 354 12.17 9.58 -11.70
C GLY A 354 10.83 9.13 -12.25
N THR A 355 10.85 8.05 -13.00
CA THR A 355 9.67 7.45 -13.63
C THR A 355 8.69 6.84 -12.62
N CYS A 356 9.17 6.52 -11.42
CA CYS A 356 8.35 6.04 -10.30
C CYS A 356 7.33 7.07 -9.78
N VAL A 357 7.57 8.37 -10.00
CA VAL A 357 6.67 9.43 -9.50
C VAL A 357 5.30 9.31 -10.14
N SER A 358 4.27 9.12 -9.32
CA SER A 358 2.88 8.92 -9.74
C SER A 358 2.32 10.11 -10.52
N LEU A 359 1.15 9.93 -11.14
CA LEU A 359 0.45 11.01 -11.85
C LEU A 359 -0.09 12.09 -10.88
N GLY A 360 -0.15 11.81 -9.60
CA GLY A 360 -0.66 12.69 -8.53
C GLY A 360 -1.94 12.16 -7.92
N TYR A 361 -2.71 13.05 -7.30
CA TYR A 361 -3.99 12.72 -6.67
C TYR A 361 -5.16 13.11 -7.57
N ILE A 362 -6.21 12.29 -7.63
CA ILE A 362 -7.44 12.63 -8.34
C ILE A 362 -8.14 13.77 -7.60
N ASN A 363 -8.55 14.82 -8.36
CA ASN A 363 -9.39 15.93 -7.89
C ASN A 363 -8.93 16.55 -6.55
N ASN A 364 -7.60 16.67 -6.35
CA ASN A 364 -7.06 17.17 -5.10
C ASN A 364 -6.02 18.26 -5.34
N SER A 365 -6.30 19.48 -4.87
CA SER A 365 -5.43 20.66 -5.00
C SER A 365 -4.05 20.46 -4.35
N LYS A 366 -3.94 19.62 -3.34
CA LYS A 366 -2.66 19.28 -2.67
C LYS A 366 -1.66 18.56 -3.56
N THR A 367 -2.08 18.08 -4.74
CA THR A 367 -1.15 17.52 -5.72
C THR A 367 0.02 18.48 -5.97
N ASN A 368 -0.27 19.74 -6.20
CA ASN A 368 0.75 20.75 -6.53
C ASN A 368 1.61 21.17 -5.32
N GLU A 369 1.20 20.84 -4.10
CA GLU A 369 1.98 21.16 -2.88
C GLU A 369 3.11 20.16 -2.64
N VAL A 370 2.95 18.92 -3.08
CA VAL A 370 3.90 17.82 -2.82
C VAL A 370 4.58 17.29 -4.08
N PHE A 371 3.94 17.40 -5.24
CA PHE A 371 4.54 17.13 -6.55
C PHE A 371 4.98 18.45 -7.17
N ILE A 372 6.22 18.84 -6.91
CA ILE A 372 6.74 20.16 -7.24
C ILE A 372 7.83 20.10 -8.32
N GLN A 373 8.19 21.27 -8.85
CA GLN A 373 9.43 21.45 -9.60
C GLN A 373 10.62 21.21 -8.67
N ASN A 374 11.61 20.42 -9.11
CA ASN A 374 12.87 20.28 -8.37
C ASN A 374 13.53 21.65 -8.18
N PRO A 375 13.69 22.15 -6.93
CA PRO A 375 14.26 23.47 -6.68
C PRO A 375 15.73 23.57 -7.11
N LEU A 376 16.42 22.43 -7.21
CA LEU A 376 17.82 22.35 -7.63
C LEU A 376 17.99 22.41 -9.16
N ASN A 377 16.93 22.15 -9.93
CA ASN A 377 16.97 22.17 -11.38
C ASN A 377 16.25 23.42 -11.95
N LYS A 378 17.06 24.38 -12.42
CA LYS A 378 16.56 25.64 -13.01
C LYS A 378 16.53 25.63 -14.56
N LYS A 379 16.93 24.51 -15.20
CA LYS A 379 17.10 24.44 -16.65
C LYS A 379 15.88 23.92 -17.40
N TYR A 380 15.18 22.95 -16.80
CA TYR A 380 13.98 22.33 -17.36
C TYR A 380 13.06 21.87 -16.22
N PHE A 381 11.82 21.57 -16.56
CA PHE A 381 10.86 21.03 -15.60
C PHE A 381 11.23 19.60 -15.21
N GLU A 382 11.60 19.41 -13.95
CA GLU A 382 11.87 18.12 -13.34
C GLU A 382 10.94 17.96 -12.14
N ARG A 383 9.97 17.06 -12.29
CA ARG A 383 8.99 16.80 -11.24
C ARG A 383 9.61 15.95 -10.13
N ILE A 384 9.47 16.39 -8.89
CA ILE A 384 9.83 15.61 -7.72
C ILE A 384 8.63 15.46 -6.79
N TYR A 385 8.65 14.41 -5.98
CA TYR A 385 7.70 14.20 -4.88
C TYR A 385 8.38 14.45 -3.54
N LYS A 386 7.80 15.34 -2.73
CA LYS A 386 8.19 15.60 -1.32
C LYS A 386 7.49 14.60 -0.42
N THR A 387 8.25 13.65 0.16
CA THR A 387 7.66 12.54 0.91
C THR A 387 7.11 12.95 2.28
N GLY A 388 7.65 14.00 2.87
CA GLY A 388 7.44 14.36 4.27
C GLY A 388 8.25 13.49 5.25
N ASP A 389 8.99 12.52 4.75
CA ASP A 389 9.91 11.70 5.52
C ASP A 389 11.27 12.39 5.63
N LEU A 390 11.91 12.29 6.79
CA LEU A 390 13.25 12.82 7.05
C LEU A 390 14.27 11.69 6.95
N GLY A 391 15.44 12.01 6.40
CA GLY A 391 16.56 11.09 6.29
C GLY A 391 17.91 11.76 6.52
N ARG A 392 18.94 10.92 6.65
CA ARG A 392 20.36 11.31 6.63
C ARG A 392 21.18 10.26 5.89
N TYR A 393 22.31 10.65 5.38
CA TYR A 393 23.29 9.70 4.88
C TYR A 393 24.10 9.08 6.02
N GLY A 394 24.47 7.82 5.91
CA GLY A 394 25.40 7.16 6.79
C GLY A 394 26.81 7.18 6.22
N LYS A 395 27.81 6.88 7.07
CA LYS A 395 29.23 6.74 6.65
C LYS A 395 29.45 5.61 5.64
N ASP A 396 28.51 4.67 5.57
CA ASP A 396 28.47 3.55 4.62
C ASP A 396 27.84 3.93 3.26
N GLY A 397 27.46 5.20 3.08
CA GLY A 397 26.82 5.73 1.87
C GLY A 397 25.36 5.29 1.68
N ASN A 398 24.75 4.69 2.71
CA ASN A 398 23.33 4.36 2.69
C ASN A 398 22.50 5.48 3.29
N LEU A 399 21.24 5.54 2.89
CA LEU A 399 20.25 6.45 3.45
C LEU A 399 19.55 5.81 4.65
N TYR A 400 19.40 6.59 5.71
CA TYR A 400 18.75 6.21 6.96
C TYR A 400 17.47 7.02 7.17
N TYR A 401 16.40 6.37 7.61
CA TYR A 401 15.13 7.00 7.93
C TYR A 401 15.15 7.56 9.35
N LEU A 402 14.76 8.82 9.52
CA LEU A 402 14.77 9.52 10.81
C LEU A 402 13.37 9.83 11.36
N GLY A 403 12.32 9.44 10.65
CA GLY A 403 10.94 9.77 11.03
C GLY A 403 10.28 10.73 10.06
N ARG A 404 9.19 11.35 10.49
CA ARG A 404 8.42 12.28 9.67
C ARG A 404 8.47 13.70 10.22
N LYS A 405 8.36 14.68 9.31
CA LYS A 405 8.21 16.09 9.68
C LYS A 405 6.76 16.48 10.07
N ASP A 406 5.78 15.61 9.77
CA ASP A 406 4.35 15.81 10.05
C ASP A 406 3.83 14.81 11.10
N ASN A 407 2.50 14.82 11.34
CA ASN A 407 1.83 13.93 12.29
C ASN A 407 1.34 12.61 11.65
N GLN A 408 1.84 12.27 10.48
CA GLN A 408 1.51 11.02 9.82
C GLN A 408 2.29 9.87 10.46
N ILE A 409 1.65 8.73 10.60
CA ILE A 409 2.27 7.52 11.17
C ILE A 409 2.11 6.34 10.23
N LYS A 410 2.93 5.31 10.48
CA LYS A 410 2.73 3.97 9.92
C LYS A 410 2.35 3.04 11.07
N HIS A 411 1.18 2.40 10.97
CA HIS A 411 0.66 1.52 12.02
C HIS A 411 -0.03 0.32 11.40
N MET A 412 0.38 -0.88 11.79
CA MET A 412 -0.10 -2.16 11.22
C MET A 412 -0.03 -2.21 9.68
N GLY A 413 1.04 -1.66 9.12
CA GLY A 413 1.24 -1.53 7.67
C GLY A 413 0.48 -0.38 7.02
N HIS A 414 -0.45 0.27 7.69
CA HIS A 414 -1.25 1.39 7.15
C HIS A 414 -0.58 2.74 7.39
N ARG A 415 -0.64 3.60 6.38
CA ARG A 415 -0.26 5.02 6.51
C ARG A 415 -1.47 5.80 7.02
N ILE A 416 -1.34 6.44 8.18
CA ILE A 416 -2.45 7.08 8.91
C ILE A 416 -2.10 8.53 9.20
N GLU A 417 -3.01 9.42 8.87
CA GLU A 417 -3.02 10.80 9.33
C GLU A 417 -3.69 10.86 10.71
N LEU A 418 -2.96 11.17 11.76
CA LEU A 418 -3.56 11.32 13.10
C LEU A 418 -4.67 12.38 13.11
N SER A 419 -4.55 13.41 12.29
CA SER A 419 -5.57 14.44 12.12
C SER A 419 -6.89 13.91 11.53
N GLU A 420 -6.89 12.82 10.76
CA GLU A 420 -8.11 12.17 10.29
C GLU A 420 -8.86 11.52 11.46
N ILE A 421 -8.11 10.89 12.37
CA ILE A 421 -8.67 10.31 13.58
C ILE A 421 -9.23 11.40 14.50
N GLU A 422 -8.45 12.47 14.73
CA GLU A 422 -8.84 13.61 15.55
C GLU A 422 -10.18 14.21 15.06
N LYS A 423 -10.31 14.47 13.78
CA LYS A 423 -11.56 14.95 13.16
C LYS A 423 -12.71 13.95 13.27
N GLY A 424 -12.44 12.65 13.19
CA GLY A 424 -13.43 11.61 13.41
C GLY A 424 -13.99 11.66 14.85
N ILE A 425 -13.10 11.83 15.83
CA ILE A 425 -13.46 11.95 17.25
C ILE A 425 -14.25 13.23 17.51
N GLU A 426 -13.87 14.34 16.91
CA GLU A 426 -14.54 15.65 17.06
C GLU A 426 -15.95 15.71 16.44
N LYS A 427 -16.34 14.74 15.59
CA LYS A 427 -17.73 14.60 15.15
C LYS A 427 -18.67 14.08 16.23
N ILE A 428 -18.14 13.53 17.33
CA ILE A 428 -18.92 13.02 18.46
C ILE A 428 -19.41 14.22 19.28
N CYS A 429 -20.70 14.39 19.41
CA CYS A 429 -21.33 15.60 19.97
C CYS A 429 -20.91 15.93 21.42
N THR A 430 -20.45 14.96 22.20
CA THR A 430 -19.95 15.14 23.56
C THR A 430 -18.49 15.60 23.63
N ILE A 431 -17.76 15.58 22.50
CA ILE A 431 -16.33 15.88 22.44
C ILE A 431 -16.14 17.24 21.75
N SER A 432 -15.37 18.11 22.40
CA SER A 432 -15.10 19.46 21.87
C SER A 432 -13.83 19.54 21.03
N ARG A 433 -12.78 18.80 21.43
CA ARG A 433 -11.49 18.78 20.75
C ARG A 433 -10.76 17.48 21.03
N ALA A 434 -9.98 16.99 20.05
CA ALA A 434 -9.17 15.79 20.17
C ALA A 434 -7.72 16.02 19.73
N CYS A 435 -6.79 15.24 20.29
CA CYS A 435 -5.40 15.16 19.89
C CYS A 435 -4.91 13.72 20.02
N CYS A 436 -4.41 13.14 18.95
CA CYS A 436 -3.89 11.79 18.92
C CYS A 436 -2.38 11.75 19.03
N ILE A 437 -1.88 10.79 19.79
CA ILE A 437 -0.45 10.51 19.94
C ILE A 437 -0.20 9.05 19.60
N PHE A 438 0.82 8.82 18.81
CA PHE A 438 1.34 7.49 18.51
C PHE A 438 2.60 7.27 19.34
N PHE A 439 2.56 6.28 20.22
CA PHE A 439 3.67 5.94 21.08
C PHE A 439 3.66 4.43 21.38
N GLU A 440 4.82 3.78 21.43
CA GLU A 440 4.95 2.32 21.66
C GLU A 440 4.00 1.47 20.81
N ASN A 441 3.90 1.82 19.52
CA ASN A 441 3.03 1.15 18.55
C ASN A 441 1.53 1.19 18.86
N LYS A 442 1.08 2.19 19.65
CA LYS A 442 -0.33 2.42 20.01
C LYS A 442 -0.74 3.84 19.70
N ILE A 443 -1.97 3.98 19.22
CA ILE A 443 -2.62 5.29 19.08
C ILE A 443 -3.43 5.55 20.36
N THR A 444 -3.15 6.65 21.04
CA THR A 444 -3.92 7.14 22.19
C THR A 444 -4.55 8.48 21.84
N ALA A 445 -5.84 8.62 22.05
CA ALA A 445 -6.57 9.86 21.84
C ALA A 445 -6.80 10.59 23.17
N PHE A 446 -6.34 11.84 23.27
CA PHE A 446 -6.73 12.78 24.33
C PHE A 446 -7.90 13.60 23.82
N TYR A 447 -8.88 13.90 24.68
CA TYR A 447 -10.04 14.70 24.31
C TYR A 447 -10.55 15.58 25.43
N THR A 448 -11.22 16.68 25.04
CA THR A 448 -11.94 17.61 25.93
C THR A 448 -13.44 17.60 25.61
N GLY A 449 -14.25 18.15 26.49
CA GLY A 449 -15.71 18.17 26.39
C GLY A 449 -16.37 17.45 27.56
N SER A 450 -17.31 16.57 27.32
CA SER A 450 -17.89 15.71 28.37
C SER A 450 -17.16 14.37 28.41
N GLN A 451 -16.89 13.89 29.63
CA GLN A 451 -16.30 12.56 29.80
C GLN A 451 -17.27 11.50 29.27
N THR A 452 -16.81 10.73 28.28
CA THR A 452 -17.62 9.75 27.55
C THR A 452 -16.96 8.37 27.69
N GLU A 453 -17.76 7.33 27.83
CA GLU A 453 -17.22 5.96 27.93
C GLU A 453 -16.51 5.52 26.64
N LYS A 454 -15.37 4.84 26.79
CA LYS A 454 -14.58 4.29 25.68
C LYS A 454 -15.44 3.48 24.69
N LYS A 455 -16.37 2.66 25.21
CA LYS A 455 -17.24 1.81 24.37
C LYS A 455 -18.13 2.64 23.45
N GLU A 456 -18.64 3.76 23.94
CA GLU A 456 -19.50 4.66 23.18
C GLU A 456 -18.71 5.39 22.09
N ILE A 457 -17.53 5.93 22.43
CA ILE A 457 -16.63 6.56 21.46
C ILE A 457 -16.27 5.57 20.35
N VAL A 458 -15.84 4.36 20.71
CA VAL A 458 -15.47 3.32 19.73
C VAL A 458 -16.67 2.93 18.86
N PHE A 459 -17.86 2.82 19.42
CA PHE A 459 -19.07 2.49 18.65
C PHE A 459 -19.36 3.55 17.58
N GLN A 460 -19.30 4.82 17.93
CA GLN A 460 -19.50 5.91 16.98
C GLN A 460 -18.37 5.99 15.92
N LEU A 461 -17.11 5.82 16.34
CA LEU A 461 -15.98 5.85 15.40
C LEU A 461 -16.00 4.71 14.38
N LYS A 462 -16.53 3.54 14.71
CA LYS A 462 -16.66 2.41 13.77
C LYS A 462 -17.53 2.72 12.56
N SER A 463 -18.41 3.71 12.64
CA SER A 463 -19.21 4.17 11.51
C SER A 463 -18.48 5.17 10.60
N ILE A 464 -17.34 5.72 11.07
CA ILE A 464 -16.59 6.81 10.41
C ILE A 464 -15.22 6.34 9.91
N LEU A 465 -14.50 5.58 10.78
CA LEU A 465 -13.10 5.21 10.58
C LEU A 465 -12.91 3.70 10.40
N PRO A 466 -11.97 3.27 9.55
CA PRO A 466 -11.53 1.88 9.50
C PRO A 466 -11.02 1.39 10.87
N ALA A 467 -11.14 0.10 11.13
CA ALA A 467 -10.79 -0.49 12.42
C ALA A 467 -9.34 -0.22 12.87
N TYR A 468 -8.39 -0.20 11.94
CA TYR A 468 -6.97 0.05 12.22
C TYR A 468 -6.67 1.51 12.63
N MET A 469 -7.60 2.44 12.40
CA MET A 469 -7.48 3.85 12.79
C MET A 469 -8.11 4.15 14.18
N ILE A 470 -8.82 3.20 14.77
CA ILE A 470 -9.49 3.42 16.06
C ILE A 470 -8.43 3.37 17.17
N PRO A 471 -8.30 4.46 17.98
CA PRO A 471 -7.34 4.50 19.07
C PRO A 471 -7.50 3.36 20.07
N ALA A 472 -6.36 2.85 20.55
CA ALA A 472 -6.34 1.82 21.59
C ALA A 472 -6.87 2.37 22.91
N ASP A 473 -6.60 3.65 23.23
CA ASP A 473 -7.00 4.31 24.46
C ASP A 473 -7.55 5.72 24.22
N PHE A 474 -8.49 6.13 25.09
CA PHE A 474 -9.13 7.45 25.10
C PHE A 474 -8.99 8.06 26.49
N LEU A 475 -8.32 9.22 26.57
CA LEU A 475 -8.03 9.90 27.82
C LEU A 475 -8.73 11.26 27.84
N PHE A 476 -9.72 11.38 28.73
CA PHE A 476 -10.37 12.66 29.00
C PHE A 476 -9.43 13.59 29.76
N ILE A 477 -9.31 14.84 29.30
CA ILE A 477 -8.60 15.93 29.97
C ILE A 477 -9.49 17.16 30.01
N LYS A 478 -9.38 17.94 31.09
CA LYS A 478 -10.19 19.17 31.22
C LYS A 478 -9.80 20.23 30.22
N GLU A 479 -8.49 20.36 29.97
CA GLU A 479 -7.90 21.35 29.06
C GLU A 479 -6.61 20.79 28.46
N PHE A 480 -6.33 21.14 27.19
CA PHE A 480 -5.08 20.77 26.56
C PHE A 480 -3.92 21.64 27.06
N PRO A 481 -2.77 21.03 27.42
CA PRO A 481 -1.56 21.78 27.67
C PRO A 481 -1.10 22.43 26.35
N VAL A 482 -0.69 23.70 26.46
CA VAL A 482 -0.26 24.45 25.29
C VAL A 482 1.19 24.94 25.43
N THR A 483 1.90 24.96 24.31
CA THR A 483 3.23 25.56 24.22
C THR A 483 3.14 27.08 24.33
N LYS A 484 4.28 27.75 24.50
CA LYS A 484 4.38 29.24 24.49
C LYS A 484 3.73 29.89 23.27
N ASN A 485 3.62 29.17 22.15
CA ASN A 485 3.02 29.64 20.91
C ASN A 485 1.54 29.23 20.76
N GLY A 486 0.88 28.76 21.80
CA GLY A 486 -0.55 28.40 21.81
C GLY A 486 -0.89 27.08 21.11
N LYS A 487 0.10 26.27 20.70
CA LYS A 487 -0.13 24.94 20.15
C LYS A 487 -0.21 23.89 21.25
N ILE A 488 -0.97 22.79 21.03
CA ILE A 488 -1.01 21.66 21.96
C ILE A 488 0.40 21.11 22.20
N ASP A 489 0.79 21.01 23.48
CA ASP A 489 2.08 20.44 23.87
C ASP A 489 2.00 18.90 23.95
N LYS A 490 2.40 18.26 22.85
CA LYS A 490 2.38 16.79 22.74
C LYS A 490 3.37 16.10 23.69
N ASN A 491 4.42 16.79 24.15
CA ASN A 491 5.39 16.20 25.06
C ASN A 491 4.78 16.03 26.46
N ILE A 492 4.01 17.02 26.92
CA ILE A 492 3.27 16.91 28.18
C ILE A 492 2.24 15.78 28.09
N LEU A 493 1.50 15.68 26.97
CA LEU A 493 0.53 14.60 26.77
C LEU A 493 1.19 13.20 26.77
N LYS A 494 2.40 13.06 26.18
CA LYS A 494 3.17 11.81 26.27
C LYS A 494 3.56 11.46 27.70
N GLY A 495 3.93 12.46 28.52
CA GLY A 495 4.21 12.24 29.95
C GLY A 495 3.02 11.65 30.69
N LEU A 496 1.79 12.14 30.41
CA LEU A 496 0.57 11.62 31.02
C LEU A 496 0.22 10.16 30.65
N MET A 497 0.77 9.65 29.55
CA MET A 497 0.60 8.23 29.17
C MET A 497 1.44 7.32 30.09
N ASN A 498 2.65 7.75 30.46
CA ASN A 498 3.56 6.96 31.28
C ASN A 498 3.12 6.86 32.74
N GLU A 499 2.32 7.82 33.26
CA GLU A 499 1.80 7.80 34.64
C GLU A 499 0.60 6.86 34.81
N LYS A 500 0.00 6.37 33.73
CA LYS A 500 -1.18 5.47 33.75
C LYS A 500 -0.90 4.04 33.29
N SER A 501 0.32 3.74 32.84
CA SER A 501 0.82 2.38 32.56
C SER A 501 1.51 1.80 33.78
#